data_395af20e24579581a23e28f8ad921b13
#
_entry.id   395af20e24579581a23e28f8ad921b13
#
_cell.length_a   1.000
_cell.length_b   1.000
_cell.length_c   1.000
_cell.angle_alpha   90.00
_cell.angle_beta   90.00
_cell.angle_gamma   90.00
#
_symmetry.space_group_name_H-M   'P 1'
#
loop_
_entity.id
_entity.type
_entity.pdbx_description
1 polymer ?
#
loop_
_entity_poly.entity_id
_entity_poly.type
_entity_poly.pdbx_seq_one_letter_code
_entity_poly.pdbx_strand_id
1 'polypeptide(L)'
;MGPSGSGKSALLSWIGGFLGAPFEARGDIRLGVRRLEGLPAHLRRVGILFQDDLLFPHLSVAGNLLFGLPPAIAGRRERQGAVERALDEAGLAGFGARDPATLSGGQRARVALLRTLLAQPQALLLDEPFGKLDAALRADFRRFVFDFARRAGLPTVLVTHDAADAEATDGPVIALS
;
A
#
# COMPACT_ATOMS: atom_id res chain seq x y z
N MET A 1 -10.75 5.38 12.60
CA MET A 1 -10.57 6.85 12.49
C MET A 1 -10.15 7.43 13.84
N GLY A 2 -9.55 8.62 13.90
CA GLY A 2 -9.18 9.26 15.16
C GLY A 2 -8.30 10.49 14.93
N PRO A 3 -8.12 11.35 15.94
CA PRO A 3 -7.28 12.54 15.84
C PRO A 3 -5.80 12.19 15.60
N SER A 4 -5.01 13.19 15.23
CA SER A 4 -3.55 13.01 15.16
C SER A 4 -3.01 12.61 16.53
N GLY A 5 -2.06 11.66 16.56
CA GLY A 5 -1.49 11.16 17.82
C GLY A 5 -2.27 10.03 18.52
N SER A 6 -3.45 9.62 18.03
CA SER A 6 -4.24 8.52 18.63
C SER A 6 -3.69 7.11 18.39
N GLY A 7 -2.44 6.96 17.92
CA GLY A 7 -1.79 5.65 17.75
C GLY A 7 -2.13 4.91 16.45
N LYS A 8 -2.81 5.53 15.50
CA LYS A 8 -3.22 4.88 14.24
C LYS A 8 -2.06 4.26 13.46
N SER A 9 -1.02 5.05 13.21
CA SER A 9 0.17 4.57 12.48
C SER A 9 0.97 3.56 13.31
N ALA A 10 0.97 3.67 14.65
CA ALA A 10 1.56 2.67 15.53
C ALA A 10 0.82 1.33 15.43
N LEU A 11 -0.52 1.35 15.36
CA LEU A 11 -1.33 0.16 15.11
C LEU A 11 -0.98 -0.50 13.78
N LEU A 12 -0.87 0.28 12.69
CA LEU A 12 -0.47 -0.27 11.39
C LEU A 12 0.96 -0.83 11.44
N SER A 13 1.89 -0.14 12.13
CA SER A 13 3.26 -0.61 12.32
C SER A 13 3.31 -1.93 13.09
N TRP A 14 2.45 -2.09 14.10
CA TRP A 14 2.32 -3.34 14.85
C TRP A 14 1.78 -4.48 13.98
N ILE A 15 0.71 -4.24 13.22
CA ILE A 15 0.16 -5.22 12.27
C ILE A 15 1.20 -5.56 11.21
N GLY A 16 1.92 -4.58 10.69
CA GLY A 16 2.97 -4.76 9.68
C GLY A 16 4.23 -5.45 10.18
N GLY A 17 4.46 -5.47 11.51
CA GLY A 17 5.62 -6.13 12.12
C GLY A 17 6.89 -5.30 12.20
N PHE A 18 6.76 -3.97 12.23
CA PHE A 18 7.87 -3.02 12.33
C PHE A 18 7.66 -1.93 13.39
N LEU A 19 6.76 -2.20 14.37
CA LEU A 19 6.61 -1.31 15.53
C LEU A 19 7.93 -1.27 16.30
N GLY A 20 8.49 -0.07 16.46
CA GLY A 20 9.74 0.18 17.17
C GLY A 20 9.53 0.89 18.50
N ALA A 21 10.59 0.96 19.30
CA ALA A 21 10.59 1.75 20.53
C ALA A 21 10.19 3.21 20.26
N PRO A 22 9.52 3.89 21.21
CA PRO A 22 9.22 3.43 22.57
C PRO A 22 7.90 2.65 22.71
N PHE A 23 7.28 2.23 21.63
CA PHE A 23 5.96 1.61 21.66
C PHE A 23 6.02 0.13 22.04
N GLU A 24 5.09 -0.27 22.91
CA GLU A 24 4.79 -1.67 23.19
C GLU A 24 3.35 -1.94 22.79
N ALA A 25 3.12 -3.10 22.17
CA ALA A 25 1.78 -3.54 21.79
C ALA A 25 1.52 -4.96 22.30
N ARG A 26 0.30 -5.19 22.80
CA ARG A 26 -0.15 -6.50 23.28
C ARG A 26 -1.51 -6.81 22.69
N GLY A 27 -1.71 -8.06 22.32
CA GLY A 27 -2.97 -8.53 21.74
C GLY A 27 -2.71 -9.61 20.70
N ASP A 28 -3.76 -10.01 20.00
CA ASP A 28 -3.71 -11.00 18.93
C ASP A 28 -3.92 -10.32 17.58
N ILE A 29 -3.05 -10.63 16.61
CA ILE A 29 -3.22 -10.24 15.21
C ILE A 29 -3.39 -11.52 14.40
N ARG A 30 -4.49 -11.62 13.65
CA ARG A 30 -4.77 -12.78 12.80
C ARG A 30 -5.15 -12.35 11.40
N LEU A 31 -4.65 -13.07 10.43
CA LEU A 31 -5.06 -12.99 9.04
C LEU A 31 -5.68 -14.35 8.66
N GLY A 32 -7.01 -14.42 8.67
CA GLY A 32 -7.72 -15.70 8.67
C GLY A 32 -7.35 -16.53 9.90
N VAL A 33 -6.89 -17.75 9.69
CA VAL A 33 -6.46 -18.67 10.77
C VAL A 33 -5.00 -18.44 11.20
N ARG A 34 -4.25 -17.63 10.47
CA ARG A 34 -2.82 -17.44 10.69
C ARG A 34 -2.57 -16.33 11.72
N ARG A 35 -1.82 -16.65 12.78
CA ARG A 35 -1.31 -15.66 13.73
C ARG A 35 -0.12 -14.91 13.12
N LEU A 36 -0.10 -13.58 13.31
CA LEU A 36 0.96 -12.73 12.81
C LEU A 36 1.94 -12.25 13.89
N GLU A 37 1.55 -12.33 15.17
CA GLU A 37 2.43 -11.96 16.28
C GLU A 37 3.68 -12.84 16.30
N GLY A 38 4.80 -12.21 16.63
CA GLY A 38 6.10 -12.90 16.64
C GLY A 38 6.69 -13.17 15.25
N LEU A 39 5.92 -12.99 14.17
CA LEU A 39 6.46 -13.08 12.81
C LEU A 39 7.16 -11.77 12.43
N PRO A 40 8.37 -11.84 11.86
CA PRO A 40 9.02 -10.66 11.27
C PRO A 40 8.22 -10.14 10.07
N ALA A 41 8.32 -8.84 9.77
CA ALA A 41 7.50 -8.16 8.77
C ALA A 41 7.44 -8.88 7.40
N HIS A 42 8.59 -9.34 6.89
CA HIS A 42 8.67 -10.00 5.58
C HIS A 42 7.92 -11.35 5.51
N LEU A 43 7.68 -11.99 6.64
CA LEU A 43 6.89 -13.22 6.70
C LEU A 43 5.40 -12.97 6.89
N ARG A 44 4.98 -11.76 7.27
CA ARG A 44 3.56 -11.44 7.47
C ARG A 44 2.78 -11.39 6.16
N ARG A 45 3.45 -11.10 5.05
CA ARG A 45 2.84 -10.94 3.72
C ARG A 45 1.73 -9.87 3.72
N VAL A 46 1.96 -8.79 4.44
CA VAL A 46 1.08 -7.63 4.52
C VAL A 46 1.70 -6.51 3.70
N GLY A 47 0.96 -5.99 2.73
CA GLY A 47 1.37 -4.83 1.95
C GLY A 47 1.02 -3.55 2.70
N ILE A 48 1.89 -2.54 2.61
CA ILE A 48 1.66 -1.25 3.26
C ILE A 48 1.84 -0.14 2.25
N LEU A 49 0.86 0.77 2.22
CA LEU A 49 0.94 2.03 1.52
C LEU A 49 0.93 3.15 2.55
N PHE A 50 2.02 3.89 2.61
CA PHE A 50 2.19 5.04 3.49
C PHE A 50 1.67 6.32 2.85
N GLN A 51 1.49 7.36 3.65
CA GLN A 51 1.15 8.70 3.18
C GLN A 51 2.20 9.26 2.20
N ASP A 52 3.47 8.93 2.42
CA ASP A 52 4.56 9.15 1.48
C ASP A 52 4.69 7.97 0.52
N ASP A 53 4.95 8.25 -0.76
CA ASP A 53 5.09 7.23 -1.78
C ASP A 53 6.35 6.35 -1.60
N LEU A 54 7.37 6.87 -0.90
CA LEU A 54 8.61 6.18 -0.56
C LEU A 54 9.23 5.44 -1.76
N LEU A 55 9.14 6.03 -2.95
CA LEU A 55 9.80 5.48 -4.15
C LEU A 55 11.31 5.66 -4.04
N PHE A 56 12.03 4.66 -4.54
CA PHE A 56 13.50 4.72 -4.62
C PHE A 56 13.90 5.74 -5.69
N PRO A 57 14.51 6.87 -5.32
CA PRO A 57 14.78 7.97 -6.26
C PRO A 57 15.90 7.63 -7.27
N HIS A 58 16.73 6.65 -6.97
CA HIS A 58 17.82 6.18 -7.83
C HIS A 58 17.38 5.07 -8.80
N LEU A 59 16.13 4.65 -8.74
CA LEU A 59 15.54 3.65 -9.64
C LEU A 59 14.50 4.30 -10.55
N SER A 60 14.40 3.83 -11.78
CA SER A 60 13.29 4.17 -12.65
C SER A 60 11.94 3.66 -12.08
N VAL A 61 10.83 4.06 -12.67
CA VAL A 61 9.50 3.52 -12.35
C VAL A 61 9.50 1.99 -12.44
N ALA A 62 9.98 1.43 -13.56
CA ALA A 62 10.08 -0.03 -13.70
C ALA A 62 11.01 -0.65 -12.66
N GLY A 63 12.14 -0.01 -12.32
CA GLY A 63 13.04 -0.44 -11.26
C GLY A 63 12.35 -0.55 -9.90
N ASN A 64 11.55 0.45 -9.54
CA ASN A 64 10.73 0.43 -8.33
C ASN A 64 9.74 -0.75 -8.33
N LEU A 65 9.08 -1.00 -9.45
CA LEU A 65 8.11 -2.09 -9.56
C LEU A 65 8.78 -3.47 -9.56
N LEU A 66 9.92 -3.61 -10.24
CA LEU A 66 10.73 -4.84 -10.22
C LEU A 66 11.18 -5.22 -8.82
N PHE A 67 11.45 -4.22 -7.96
CA PHE A 67 11.81 -4.44 -6.56
C PHE A 67 10.66 -5.10 -5.77
N GLY A 68 9.41 -4.78 -6.08
CA GLY A 68 8.24 -5.37 -5.45
C GLY A 68 7.97 -6.82 -5.85
N LEU A 69 8.47 -7.28 -6.99
CA LEU A 69 8.17 -8.62 -7.48
C LEU A 69 8.83 -9.72 -6.63
N PRO A 70 8.10 -10.78 -6.25
CA PRO A 70 8.66 -11.88 -5.48
C PRO A 70 9.76 -12.62 -6.28
N PRO A 71 10.76 -13.19 -5.57
CA PRO A 71 11.84 -13.96 -6.21
C PRO A 71 11.36 -15.18 -7.01
N ALA A 72 10.18 -15.71 -6.67
CA ALA A 72 9.58 -16.84 -7.36
C ALA A 72 9.22 -16.54 -8.83
N ILE A 73 9.02 -15.27 -9.19
CA ILE A 73 8.90 -14.86 -10.59
C ILE A 73 10.31 -14.81 -11.16
N ALA A 74 10.73 -15.91 -11.76
CA ALA A 74 12.06 -16.06 -12.35
C ALA A 74 12.04 -15.63 -13.82
N GLY A 75 13.15 -15.09 -14.28
CA GLY A 75 13.29 -14.72 -15.69
C GLY A 75 13.03 -13.24 -15.97
N ARG A 76 14.01 -12.62 -16.61
CA ARG A 76 13.98 -11.17 -16.90
C ARG A 76 12.74 -10.78 -17.72
N ARG A 77 12.39 -11.58 -18.72
CA ARG A 77 11.27 -11.29 -19.63
C ARG A 77 9.91 -11.34 -18.90
N GLU A 78 9.74 -12.33 -18.02
CA GLU A 78 8.52 -12.51 -17.23
C GLU A 78 8.33 -11.36 -16.25
N ARG A 79 9.40 -10.98 -15.53
CA ARG A 79 9.39 -9.84 -14.61
C ARG A 79 9.07 -8.52 -15.32
N GLN A 80 9.69 -8.27 -16.48
CA GLN A 80 9.39 -7.09 -17.30
C GLN A 80 7.94 -7.08 -17.76
N GLY A 81 7.43 -8.21 -18.28
CA GLY A 81 6.02 -8.30 -18.69
C GLY A 81 5.03 -8.09 -17.54
N ALA A 82 5.37 -8.54 -16.32
CA ALA A 82 4.54 -8.26 -15.13
C ALA A 82 4.48 -6.79 -14.80
N VAL A 83 5.61 -6.08 -14.88
CA VAL A 83 5.69 -4.63 -14.66
C VAL A 83 4.92 -3.86 -15.73
N GLU A 84 5.07 -4.22 -17.00
CA GLU A 84 4.36 -3.57 -18.10
C GLU A 84 2.84 -3.70 -17.94
N ARG A 85 2.33 -4.91 -17.68
CA ARG A 85 0.90 -5.11 -17.41
C ARG A 85 0.39 -4.29 -16.22
N ALA A 86 1.15 -4.25 -15.14
CA ALA A 86 0.77 -3.45 -13.96
C ALA A 86 0.69 -1.95 -14.29
N LEU A 87 1.63 -1.43 -15.07
CA LEU A 87 1.61 -0.04 -15.52
C LEU A 87 0.42 0.24 -16.45
N ASP A 88 0.10 -0.67 -17.36
CA ASP A 88 -1.05 -0.53 -18.26
C ASP A 88 -2.37 -0.49 -17.48
N GLU A 89 -2.55 -1.39 -16.52
CA GLU A 89 -3.73 -1.44 -15.64
C GLU A 89 -3.92 -0.16 -14.81
N ALA A 90 -2.82 0.52 -14.46
CA ALA A 90 -2.85 1.75 -13.70
C ALA A 90 -2.96 3.02 -14.56
N GLY A 91 -3.06 2.89 -15.89
CA GLY A 91 -3.05 4.02 -16.82
C GLY A 91 -1.70 4.73 -16.92
N LEU A 92 -0.61 3.99 -16.70
CA LEU A 92 0.77 4.47 -16.76
C LEU A 92 1.58 3.77 -17.85
N ALA A 93 0.92 3.32 -18.92
CA ALA A 93 1.58 2.72 -20.07
C ALA A 93 2.77 3.55 -20.56
N GLY A 94 3.91 2.91 -20.81
CA GLY A 94 5.11 3.58 -21.27
C GLY A 94 5.91 4.39 -20.24
N PHE A 95 5.49 4.38 -18.96
CA PHE A 95 6.18 5.15 -17.90
C PHE A 95 7.38 4.41 -17.29
N GLY A 96 7.62 3.17 -17.67
CA GLY A 96 8.63 2.32 -17.06
C GLY A 96 10.03 2.91 -16.96
N ALA A 97 10.49 3.64 -18.00
CA ALA A 97 11.82 4.24 -18.02
C ALA A 97 11.91 5.60 -17.32
N ARG A 98 10.79 6.17 -16.87
CA ARG A 98 10.78 7.52 -16.27
C ARG A 98 11.43 7.51 -14.88
N ASP A 99 12.02 8.66 -14.55
CA ASP A 99 12.45 8.99 -13.20
C ASP A 99 11.21 9.30 -12.33
N PRO A 100 11.06 8.68 -11.13
CA PRO A 100 9.97 8.99 -10.20
C PRO A 100 9.81 10.48 -9.88
N ALA A 101 10.90 11.26 -9.86
CA ALA A 101 10.86 12.68 -9.59
C ALA A 101 10.08 13.48 -10.67
N THR A 102 9.95 12.94 -11.88
CA THR A 102 9.23 13.59 -13.00
C THR A 102 7.72 13.31 -13.00
N LEU A 103 7.24 12.47 -12.08
CA LEU A 103 5.84 12.08 -11.99
C LEU A 103 5.02 13.10 -11.18
N SER A 104 3.73 13.24 -11.50
CA SER A 104 2.78 13.93 -10.62
C SER A 104 2.58 13.18 -9.31
N GLY A 105 2.04 13.82 -8.27
CA GLY A 105 1.75 13.18 -6.98
C GLY A 105 0.85 11.95 -7.13
N GLY A 106 -0.22 12.04 -7.93
CA GLY A 106 -1.09 10.89 -8.18
C GLY A 106 -0.41 9.76 -8.96
N GLN A 107 0.48 10.07 -9.89
CA GLN A 107 1.26 9.07 -10.60
C GLN A 107 2.25 8.35 -9.68
N ARG A 108 2.95 9.09 -8.79
CA ARG A 108 3.82 8.49 -7.78
C ARG A 108 3.05 7.58 -6.83
N ALA A 109 1.89 8.03 -6.34
CA ALA A 109 1.03 7.23 -5.47
C ALA A 109 0.59 5.90 -6.14
N ARG A 110 0.22 5.94 -7.43
CA ARG A 110 -0.10 4.74 -8.21
C ARG A 110 1.10 3.80 -8.33
N VAL A 111 2.28 4.30 -8.63
CA VAL A 111 3.51 3.48 -8.70
C VAL A 111 3.81 2.84 -7.34
N ALA A 112 3.68 3.57 -6.23
CA ALA A 112 3.88 3.04 -4.89
C ALA A 112 2.88 1.91 -4.56
N LEU A 113 1.61 2.10 -4.91
CA LEU A 113 0.60 1.05 -4.76
C LEU A 113 0.94 -0.17 -5.63
N LEU A 114 1.26 0.00 -6.90
CA LEU A 114 1.63 -1.11 -7.78
C LEU A 114 2.84 -1.89 -7.23
N ARG A 115 3.87 -1.20 -6.71
CA ARG A 115 5.01 -1.85 -6.07
C ARG A 115 4.57 -2.73 -4.90
N THR A 116 3.65 -2.23 -4.08
CA THR A 116 3.09 -2.97 -2.95
C THR A 116 2.28 -4.19 -3.41
N LEU A 117 1.47 -4.04 -4.46
CA LEU A 117 0.62 -5.11 -4.97
C LEU A 117 1.40 -6.20 -5.72
N LEU A 118 2.45 -5.82 -6.44
CA LEU A 118 3.34 -6.77 -7.12
C LEU A 118 4.06 -7.71 -6.16
N ALA A 119 4.19 -7.32 -4.88
CA ALA A 119 4.69 -8.21 -3.82
C ALA A 119 3.70 -9.34 -3.44
N GLN A 120 2.52 -9.37 -4.06
CA GLN A 120 1.47 -10.36 -3.81
C GLN A 120 1.11 -10.47 -2.32
N PRO A 121 0.74 -9.35 -1.67
CA PRO A 121 0.35 -9.36 -0.27
C PRO A 121 -0.95 -10.16 -0.06
N GLN A 122 -1.17 -10.60 1.17
CA GLN A 122 -2.41 -11.27 1.62
C GLN A 122 -3.35 -10.32 2.35
N ALA A 123 -2.88 -9.13 2.69
CA ALA A 123 -3.68 -8.03 3.25
C ALA A 123 -3.03 -6.69 2.89
N LEU A 124 -3.80 -5.61 2.94
CA LEU A 124 -3.34 -4.26 2.62
C LEU A 124 -3.57 -3.32 3.80
N LEU A 125 -2.54 -2.61 4.21
CA LEU A 125 -2.59 -1.53 5.19
C LEU A 125 -2.40 -0.19 4.47
N LEU A 126 -3.27 0.76 4.75
CA LEU A 126 -3.29 2.07 4.12
C LEU A 126 -3.17 3.14 5.23
N ASP A 127 -2.05 3.85 5.28
CA ASP A 127 -1.81 4.91 6.25
C ASP A 127 -1.96 6.29 5.60
N GLU A 128 -3.14 6.88 5.73
CA GLU A 128 -3.52 8.18 5.13
C GLU A 128 -3.12 8.32 3.63
N PRO A 129 -3.36 7.32 2.79
CA PRO A 129 -2.76 7.20 1.46
C PRO A 129 -3.22 8.29 0.47
N PHE A 130 -4.29 9.01 0.82
CA PHE A 130 -4.91 10.00 -0.06
C PHE A 130 -4.62 11.44 0.39
N GLY A 131 -4.01 11.64 1.57
CA GLY A 131 -3.90 12.94 2.24
C GLY A 131 -3.10 14.00 1.46
N LYS A 132 -2.16 13.60 0.61
CA LYS A 132 -1.29 14.50 -0.17
C LYS A 132 -1.79 14.80 -1.59
N LEU A 133 -2.96 14.29 -1.96
CA LEU A 133 -3.52 14.47 -3.30
C LEU A 133 -4.56 15.59 -3.29
N ASP A 134 -4.63 16.35 -4.38
CA ASP A 134 -5.75 17.25 -4.61
C ASP A 134 -7.08 16.48 -4.75
N ALA A 135 -8.21 17.19 -4.63
CA ALA A 135 -9.53 16.56 -4.54
C ALA A 135 -9.88 15.65 -5.73
N ALA A 136 -9.51 16.04 -6.95
CA ALA A 136 -9.83 15.27 -8.16
C ALA A 136 -8.97 14.01 -8.25
N LEU A 137 -7.65 14.15 -8.04
CA LEU A 137 -6.71 13.03 -8.03
C LEU A 137 -6.99 12.07 -6.86
N ARG A 138 -7.40 12.61 -5.69
CA ARG A 138 -7.79 11.82 -4.53
C ARG A 138 -8.97 10.89 -4.83
N ALA A 139 -10.05 11.42 -5.41
CA ALA A 139 -11.24 10.63 -5.73
C ALA A 139 -10.92 9.50 -6.72
N ASP A 140 -10.12 9.79 -7.74
CA ASP A 140 -9.73 8.83 -8.77
C ASP A 140 -8.78 7.74 -8.21
N PHE A 141 -7.77 8.15 -7.42
CA PHE A 141 -6.83 7.21 -6.81
C PHE A 141 -7.52 6.33 -5.76
N ARG A 142 -8.40 6.89 -4.94
CA ARG A 142 -9.20 6.16 -3.95
C ARG A 142 -10.03 5.06 -4.62
N ARG A 143 -10.74 5.39 -5.71
CA ARG A 143 -11.49 4.40 -6.49
C ARG A 143 -10.57 3.30 -7.00
N PHE A 144 -9.43 3.65 -7.59
CA PHE A 144 -8.45 2.70 -8.11
C PHE A 144 -7.96 1.73 -7.02
N VAL A 145 -7.60 2.24 -5.82
CA VAL A 145 -7.15 1.42 -4.69
C VAL A 145 -8.20 0.42 -4.25
N PHE A 146 -9.44 0.89 -4.01
CA PHE A 146 -10.49 0.01 -3.49
C PHE A 146 -11.04 -0.96 -4.54
N ASP A 147 -11.13 -0.57 -5.79
CA ASP A 147 -11.50 -1.47 -6.87
C ASP A 147 -10.47 -2.59 -7.03
N PHE A 148 -9.19 -2.25 -6.91
CA PHE A 148 -8.14 -3.27 -6.94
C PHE A 148 -8.23 -4.21 -5.74
N ALA A 149 -8.33 -3.67 -4.52
CA ALA A 149 -8.42 -4.47 -3.30
C ALA A 149 -9.62 -5.44 -3.34
N ARG A 150 -10.80 -4.97 -3.79
CA ARG A 150 -12.00 -5.80 -3.96
C ARG A 150 -11.80 -6.91 -4.99
N ARG A 151 -11.29 -6.57 -6.19
CA ARG A 151 -11.03 -7.58 -7.24
C ARG A 151 -10.03 -8.65 -6.80
N ALA A 152 -9.01 -8.25 -6.03
CA ALA A 152 -8.01 -9.16 -5.50
C ALA A 152 -8.44 -9.90 -4.21
N GLY A 153 -9.62 -9.60 -3.65
CA GLY A 153 -10.09 -10.18 -2.40
C GLY A 153 -9.20 -9.89 -1.21
N LEU A 154 -8.52 -8.72 -1.19
CA LEU A 154 -7.56 -8.34 -0.16
C LEU A 154 -8.26 -7.72 1.05
N PRO A 155 -8.21 -8.33 2.24
CA PRO A 155 -8.58 -7.66 3.48
C PRO A 155 -7.77 -6.36 3.60
N THR A 156 -8.46 -5.23 3.83
CA THR A 156 -7.82 -3.92 3.83
C THR A 156 -8.13 -3.18 5.12
N VAL A 157 -7.12 -2.60 5.74
CA VAL A 157 -7.25 -1.69 6.87
C VAL A 157 -6.83 -0.30 6.41
N LEU A 158 -7.74 0.65 6.49
CA LEU A 158 -7.49 2.07 6.19
C LEU A 158 -7.41 2.87 7.49
N VAL A 159 -6.34 3.60 7.64
CA VAL A 159 -6.24 4.70 8.61
C VAL A 159 -6.43 6.01 7.88
N THR A 160 -7.42 6.78 8.30
CA THR A 160 -7.71 8.11 7.77
C THR A 160 -8.37 8.98 8.84
N HIS A 161 -8.28 10.29 8.66
CA HIS A 161 -9.06 11.29 9.39
C HIS A 161 -10.18 11.89 8.52
N ASP A 162 -10.24 11.51 7.24
CA ASP A 162 -11.22 12.02 6.27
C ASP A 162 -12.43 11.06 6.21
N ALA A 163 -13.64 11.64 6.42
CA ALA A 163 -14.88 10.87 6.41
C ALA A 163 -15.18 10.26 5.03
N ALA A 164 -14.91 11.00 3.94
CA ALA A 164 -15.16 10.51 2.59
C ALA A 164 -14.25 9.35 2.20
N ASP A 165 -13.03 9.28 2.75
CA ASP A 165 -12.14 8.15 2.57
C ASP A 165 -12.66 6.91 3.32
N ALA A 166 -13.21 7.11 4.53
CA ALA A 166 -13.80 6.02 5.31
C ALA A 166 -15.08 5.47 4.67
N GLU A 167 -15.98 6.34 4.23
CA GLU A 167 -17.21 5.96 3.53
C GLU A 167 -16.95 5.11 2.27
N ALA A 168 -15.87 5.44 1.56
CA ALA A 168 -15.52 4.71 0.34
C ALA A 168 -15.03 3.28 0.56
N THR A 169 -14.72 2.88 1.80
CA THR A 169 -14.29 1.50 2.12
C THR A 169 -15.44 0.51 2.13
N ASP A 170 -16.68 0.98 2.32
CA ASP A 170 -17.87 0.14 2.54
C ASP A 170 -17.69 -0.87 3.70
N GLY A 171 -16.81 -0.55 4.64
CA GLY A 171 -16.41 -1.40 5.75
C GLY A 171 -16.73 -0.78 7.13
N PRO A 172 -16.55 -1.54 8.22
CA PRO A 172 -16.79 -1.04 9.57
C PRO A 172 -15.80 0.07 9.93
N VAL A 173 -16.30 1.15 10.52
CA VAL A 173 -15.50 2.27 11.01
C VAL A 173 -15.27 2.12 12.52
N ILE A 174 -14.00 2.08 12.93
CA ILE A 174 -13.59 2.03 14.34
C ILE A 174 -12.95 3.38 14.70
N ALA A 175 -13.47 4.04 15.73
CA ALA A 175 -12.87 5.25 16.26
C ALA A 175 -11.78 4.87 17.30
N LEU A 176 -10.60 5.50 17.16
CA LEU A 176 -9.54 5.45 18.17
C LEU A 176 -9.52 6.80 18.89
N SER A 177 -9.63 6.74 20.19
CA SER A 177 -9.61 7.91 21.09
C SER A 177 -8.31 7.95 21.89
#